data_58bfc75e52d9b33fc7ee5a3c52b56ebe
#
_entry.id   58bfc75e52d9b33fc7ee5a3c52b56ebe
#
_cell.length_a   1.000
_cell.length_b   1.000
_cell.length_c   1.000
_cell.angle_alpha   90.00
_cell.angle_beta   90.00
_cell.angle_gamma   90.00
#
_symmetry.space_group_name_H-M   'P 1'
#
loop_
_entity.id
_entity.type
_entity.pdbx_description
1 polymer ?
#
loop_
_entity_poly.entity_id
_entity_poly.type
_entity_poly.pdbx_seq_one_letter_code
_entity_poly.pdbx_strand_id
1 'polypeptide(L)'
;LHLSIRRQRQMCIRDSFNGISVQTPSISAVVAIVLAGLLLLVSGFASASEIAFFSLSPSDLNAIAERKHPSDEKISNLLDNSERLLATILITNNFVNVTIIMLCNFFFMNVFQFHSPIAEFLILTVVLTFLLLLFGEIMPKIYSAQKTLALCRFAAPGITFCRSVFYPMASMLVRSTSFLNKHMVRKNHNISVDELSHAL
;
A
#
# COMPACT_ATOMS: atom_id res chain seq x y z
N LEU A 1 -2.66 0.26 55.54
CA LEU A 1 -2.28 -0.69 54.48
C LEU A 1 -2.85 -0.29 53.10
N HIS A 2 -4.08 0.18 53.02
CA HIS A 2 -4.75 0.54 51.75
C HIS A 2 -4.17 1.77 51.01
N LEU A 3 -3.60 2.71 51.75
CA LEU A 3 -3.01 3.94 51.17
C LEU A 3 -1.64 3.72 50.56
N SER A 4 -0.86 2.74 51.06
CA SER A 4 0.46 2.40 50.48
C SER A 4 0.32 1.69 49.13
N ILE A 5 -0.69 0.83 48.96
CA ILE A 5 -0.98 0.11 47.73
C ILE A 5 -1.46 1.05 46.60
N ARG A 6 -2.25 2.07 46.91
CA ARG A 6 -2.65 3.12 45.94
C ARG A 6 -1.44 3.95 45.49
N ARG A 7 -0.56 4.31 46.40
CA ARG A 7 0.67 5.06 46.08
C ARG A 7 1.61 4.26 45.20
N GLN A 8 1.76 2.95 45.45
CA GLN A 8 2.57 2.08 44.60
C GLN A 8 1.97 1.91 43.20
N ARG A 9 0.66 1.78 43.06
CA ARG A 9 0.03 1.73 41.72
C ARG A 9 0.16 3.04 40.93
N GLN A 10 0.03 4.19 41.58
CA GLN A 10 0.23 5.47 40.92
C GLN A 10 1.71 5.72 40.56
N MET A 11 2.65 5.22 41.37
CA MET A 11 4.08 5.26 41.10
C MET A 11 4.46 4.38 39.88
N CYS A 12 3.96 3.16 39.81
CA CYS A 12 4.19 2.28 38.68
C CYS A 12 3.62 2.79 37.34
N ILE A 13 2.46 3.46 37.36
CA ILE A 13 1.88 4.05 36.15
C ILE A 13 2.64 5.30 35.71
N ARG A 14 3.12 6.10 36.67
CA ARG A 14 3.87 7.33 36.39
C ARG A 14 5.31 7.04 35.91
N ASP A 15 5.93 5.99 36.45
CA ASP A 15 7.26 5.53 35.99
C ASP A 15 7.24 4.89 34.59
N SER A 16 6.12 4.30 34.19
CA SER A 16 5.95 3.76 32.83
C SER A 16 5.92 4.85 31.75
N PHE A 17 5.48 6.06 32.10
CA PHE A 17 5.49 7.20 31.17
C PHE A 17 6.79 8.02 31.21
N ASN A 18 7.55 7.99 32.32
CA ASN A 18 8.86 8.67 32.47
C ASN A 18 10.04 7.83 31.95
N GLY A 19 9.80 6.65 31.38
CA GLY A 19 10.84 5.72 30.96
C GLY A 19 11.26 5.80 29.50
N ILE A 20 10.89 6.85 28.76
CA ILE A 20 11.38 7.04 27.39
C ILE A 20 12.64 7.90 27.44
N SER A 21 13.81 7.29 27.32
CA SER A 21 15.05 8.03 27.13
C SER A 21 15.28 8.23 25.64
N VAL A 22 15.43 9.51 25.24
CA VAL A 22 15.72 9.88 23.84
C VAL A 22 17.23 9.99 23.70
N GLN A 23 17.82 9.19 22.84
CA GLN A 23 19.22 9.29 22.45
C GLN A 23 19.39 10.21 21.24
N THR A 24 20.56 10.82 21.09
CA THR A 24 20.90 11.57 19.88
C THR A 24 20.89 10.61 18.68
N PRO A 25 20.10 10.93 17.62
CA PRO A 25 19.99 10.04 16.47
C PRO A 25 21.34 9.89 15.77
N SER A 26 21.70 8.66 15.44
CA SER A 26 22.86 8.41 14.58
C SER A 26 22.60 8.90 13.15
N ILE A 27 23.65 9.18 12.39
CA ILE A 27 23.52 9.61 10.98
C ILE A 27 22.72 8.58 10.18
N SER A 28 22.93 7.29 10.44
CA SER A 28 22.18 6.19 9.79
C SER A 28 20.68 6.22 10.12
N ALA A 29 20.32 6.57 11.36
CA ALA A 29 18.92 6.71 11.76
C ALA A 29 18.24 7.90 11.05
N VAL A 30 18.94 9.02 10.94
CA VAL A 30 18.43 10.20 10.19
C VAL A 30 18.22 9.86 8.69
N VAL A 31 19.18 9.17 8.09
CA VAL A 31 19.05 8.72 6.69
C VAL A 31 17.84 7.77 6.53
N ALA A 32 17.64 6.85 7.47
CA ALA A 32 16.52 5.91 7.42
C ALA A 32 15.16 6.61 7.46
N ILE A 33 14.97 7.61 8.35
CA ILE A 33 13.68 8.31 8.44
C ILE A 33 13.43 9.22 7.24
N VAL A 34 14.46 9.85 6.68
CA VAL A 34 14.35 10.64 5.44
C VAL A 34 13.97 9.74 4.27
N LEU A 35 14.62 8.58 4.15
CA LEU A 35 14.30 7.59 3.11
C LEU A 35 12.87 7.05 3.27
N ALA A 36 12.44 6.78 4.50
CA ALA A 36 11.06 6.36 4.79
C ALA A 36 10.04 7.42 4.34
N GLY A 37 10.33 8.72 4.58
CA GLY A 37 9.50 9.83 4.10
C GLY A 37 9.41 9.90 2.57
N LEU A 38 10.52 9.71 1.87
CA LEU A 38 10.53 9.64 0.39
C LEU A 38 9.73 8.42 -0.12
N LEU A 39 9.89 7.27 0.51
CA LEU A 39 9.13 6.07 0.17
C LEU A 39 7.63 6.22 0.46
N LEU A 40 7.25 7.01 1.48
CA LEU A 40 5.84 7.32 1.74
C LEU A 40 5.21 8.09 0.58
N LEU A 41 5.94 8.99 -0.06
CA LEU A 41 5.47 9.66 -1.28
C LEU A 41 5.31 8.67 -2.45
N VAL A 42 6.21 7.70 -2.58
CA VAL A 42 6.12 6.62 -3.58
C VAL A 42 4.91 5.71 -3.30
N SER A 43 4.64 5.37 -2.04
CA SER A 43 3.45 4.61 -1.63
C SER A 43 2.18 5.35 -1.99
N GLY A 44 2.09 6.65 -1.63
CA GLY A 44 0.96 7.50 -1.98
C GLY A 44 0.76 7.63 -3.50
N PHE A 45 1.85 7.75 -4.26
CA PHE A 45 1.82 7.75 -5.72
C PHE A 45 1.27 6.42 -6.29
N ALA A 46 1.71 5.27 -5.79
CA ALA A 46 1.22 3.97 -6.21
C ALA A 46 -0.28 3.80 -5.89
N SER A 47 -0.69 4.19 -4.68
CA SER A 47 -2.10 4.15 -4.25
C SER A 47 -3.01 5.10 -5.05
N ALA A 48 -2.54 6.30 -5.36
CA ALA A 48 -3.24 7.25 -6.22
C ALA A 48 -3.38 6.71 -7.65
N SER A 49 -2.34 6.06 -8.16
CA SER A 49 -2.33 5.47 -9.50
C SER A 49 -3.36 4.36 -9.64
N GLU A 50 -3.57 3.55 -8.61
CA GLU A 50 -4.59 2.50 -8.59
C GLU A 50 -5.97 3.10 -8.94
N ILE A 51 -6.39 4.12 -8.20
CA ILE A 51 -7.68 4.78 -8.45
C ILE A 51 -7.68 5.50 -9.80
N ALA A 52 -6.59 6.18 -10.17
CA ALA A 52 -6.50 6.90 -11.44
C ALA A 52 -6.74 5.98 -12.65
N PHE A 53 -6.12 4.81 -12.68
CA PHE A 53 -6.26 3.88 -13.81
C PHE A 53 -7.59 3.12 -13.83
N PHE A 54 -8.15 2.79 -12.68
CA PHE A 54 -9.36 1.97 -12.59
C PHE A 54 -10.66 2.75 -12.44
N SER A 55 -10.61 4.09 -12.28
CA SER A 55 -11.78 4.96 -12.21
C SER A 55 -11.92 5.87 -13.44
N LEU A 56 -11.25 5.54 -14.54
CA LEU A 56 -11.39 6.27 -15.81
C LEU A 56 -12.82 6.17 -16.34
N SER A 57 -13.40 7.31 -16.68
CA SER A 57 -14.74 7.38 -17.31
C SER A 57 -14.67 7.02 -18.80
N PRO A 58 -15.79 6.65 -19.44
CA PRO A 58 -15.83 6.44 -20.90
C PRO A 58 -15.36 7.66 -21.71
N SER A 59 -15.62 8.87 -21.22
CA SER A 59 -15.14 10.12 -21.85
C SER A 59 -13.61 10.25 -21.75
N ASP A 60 -13.01 9.83 -20.63
CA ASP A 60 -11.56 9.83 -20.43
C ASP A 60 -10.88 8.82 -21.35
N LEU A 61 -11.48 7.63 -21.52
CA LEU A 61 -10.97 6.60 -22.43
C LEU A 61 -11.01 7.09 -23.90
N ASN A 62 -12.06 7.80 -24.30
CA ASN A 62 -12.12 8.42 -25.63
C ASN A 62 -11.04 9.49 -25.81
N ALA A 63 -10.80 10.32 -24.78
CA ALA A 63 -9.74 11.34 -24.82
C ALA A 63 -8.33 10.71 -24.90
N ILE A 64 -8.11 9.55 -24.26
CA ILE A 64 -6.87 8.77 -24.37
C ILE A 64 -6.73 8.17 -25.77
N ALA A 65 -7.83 7.66 -26.37
CA ALA A 65 -7.83 7.07 -27.70
C ALA A 65 -7.46 8.09 -28.82
N GLU A 66 -7.74 9.37 -28.62
CA GLU A 66 -7.33 10.45 -29.53
C GLU A 66 -5.81 10.68 -29.56
N ARG A 67 -5.05 10.13 -28.62
CA ARG A 67 -3.57 10.19 -28.53
C ARG A 67 -2.99 11.60 -28.60
N LYS A 68 -3.67 12.58 -28.03
CA LYS A 68 -3.22 13.98 -28.04
C LYS A 68 -2.09 14.27 -27.03
N HIS A 69 -1.89 13.38 -26.06
CA HIS A 69 -0.87 13.53 -25.03
C HIS A 69 0.18 12.40 -25.12
N PRO A 70 1.48 12.68 -24.91
CA PRO A 70 2.55 11.66 -25.04
C PRO A 70 2.43 10.48 -24.06
N SER A 71 1.66 10.64 -22.97
CA SER A 71 1.38 9.56 -22.02
C SER A 71 0.21 8.65 -22.46
N ASP A 72 -0.63 9.08 -23.40
CA ASP A 72 -1.87 8.36 -23.74
C ASP A 72 -1.58 6.97 -24.34
N GLU A 73 -0.53 6.85 -25.14
CA GLU A 73 -0.09 5.55 -25.66
C GLU A 73 0.39 4.61 -24.53
N LYS A 74 1.10 5.14 -23.54
CA LYS A 74 1.53 4.33 -22.38
C LYS A 74 0.34 3.87 -21.56
N ILE A 75 -0.67 4.73 -21.38
CA ILE A 75 -1.90 4.41 -20.67
C ILE A 75 -2.64 3.28 -21.39
N SER A 76 -2.83 3.40 -22.72
CA SER A 76 -3.46 2.34 -23.52
C SER A 76 -2.73 1.00 -23.34
N ASN A 77 -1.41 0.96 -23.51
CA ASN A 77 -0.59 -0.23 -23.34
C ASN A 77 -0.62 -0.83 -21.91
N LEU A 78 -0.86 0.00 -20.89
CA LEU A 78 -1.02 -0.45 -19.51
C LEU A 78 -2.41 -1.05 -19.30
N LEU A 79 -3.44 -0.43 -19.83
CA LEU A 79 -4.83 -0.86 -19.70
C LEU A 79 -5.14 -2.14 -20.50
N ASP A 80 -4.45 -2.39 -21.62
CA ASP A 80 -4.58 -3.63 -22.41
C ASP A 80 -4.33 -4.88 -21.57
N ASN A 81 -3.52 -4.77 -20.51
CA ASN A 81 -3.26 -5.83 -19.55
C ASN A 81 -3.60 -5.39 -18.13
N SER A 82 -4.84 -5.06 -17.88
CA SER A 82 -5.35 -4.50 -16.62
C SER A 82 -5.05 -5.38 -15.39
N GLU A 83 -5.12 -6.71 -15.52
CA GLU A 83 -4.77 -7.65 -14.43
C GLU A 83 -3.28 -7.51 -14.03
N ARG A 84 -2.40 -7.38 -15.02
CA ARG A 84 -0.97 -7.19 -14.76
C ARG A 84 -0.67 -5.80 -14.22
N LEU A 85 -1.39 -4.79 -14.69
CA LEU A 85 -1.32 -3.42 -14.15
C LEU A 85 -1.67 -3.41 -12.66
N LEU A 86 -2.81 -4.01 -12.31
CA LEU A 86 -3.27 -4.12 -10.92
C LEU A 86 -2.24 -4.86 -10.06
N ALA A 87 -1.76 -6.01 -10.53
CA ALA A 87 -0.73 -6.79 -9.84
C ALA A 87 0.55 -5.96 -9.61
N THR A 88 1.00 -5.20 -10.61
CA THR A 88 2.19 -4.36 -10.50
C THR A 88 2.02 -3.27 -9.44
N ILE A 89 0.89 -2.56 -9.46
CA ILE A 89 0.60 -1.48 -8.49
C ILE A 89 0.52 -2.05 -7.08
N LEU A 90 -0.18 -3.17 -6.89
CA LEU A 90 -0.34 -3.84 -5.61
C LEU A 90 1.01 -4.30 -5.04
N ILE A 91 1.85 -4.93 -5.85
CA ILE A 91 3.19 -5.38 -5.43
C ILE A 91 4.06 -4.18 -5.06
N THR A 92 4.06 -3.13 -5.88
CA THR A 92 4.82 -1.91 -5.63
C THR A 92 4.42 -1.28 -4.29
N ASN A 93 3.12 -1.10 -4.07
CA ASN A 93 2.60 -0.49 -2.83
C ASN A 93 2.97 -1.32 -1.60
N ASN A 94 2.74 -2.63 -1.63
CA ASN A 94 3.07 -3.51 -0.50
C ASN A 94 4.59 -3.56 -0.23
N PHE A 95 5.41 -3.63 -1.28
CA PHE A 95 6.87 -3.65 -1.14
C PHE A 95 7.38 -2.35 -0.48
N VAL A 96 6.88 -1.21 -0.93
CA VAL A 96 7.24 0.10 -0.38
C VAL A 96 6.77 0.22 1.08
N ASN A 97 5.54 -0.19 1.40
CA ASN A 97 5.00 -0.13 2.76
C ASN A 97 5.81 -0.97 3.74
N VAL A 98 6.18 -2.21 3.37
CA VAL A 98 7.05 -3.06 4.21
C VAL A 98 8.42 -2.41 4.42
N THR A 99 9.00 -1.81 3.38
CA THR A 99 10.28 -1.11 3.48
C THR A 99 10.20 0.10 4.41
N ILE A 100 9.12 0.88 4.35
CA ILE A 100 8.89 2.02 5.27
C ILE A 100 8.83 1.53 6.71
N ILE A 101 8.06 0.46 6.98
CA ILE A 101 7.94 -0.11 8.33
C ILE A 101 9.31 -0.53 8.87
N MET A 102 10.13 -1.19 8.05
CA MET A 102 11.49 -1.61 8.46
C MET A 102 12.39 -0.41 8.77
N LEU A 103 12.37 0.63 7.92
CA LEU A 103 13.16 1.84 8.14
C LEU A 103 12.72 2.63 9.37
N CYS A 104 11.41 2.77 9.56
CA CYS A 104 10.87 3.41 10.75
C CYS A 104 11.22 2.63 12.02
N ASN A 105 11.10 1.31 12.01
CA ASN A 105 11.47 0.45 13.14
C ASN A 105 12.96 0.63 13.48
N PHE A 106 13.83 0.61 12.46
CA PHE A 106 15.27 0.88 12.65
C PHE A 106 15.53 2.26 13.27
N PHE A 107 14.82 3.30 12.82
CA PHE A 107 14.92 4.65 13.37
C PHE A 107 14.50 4.69 14.85
N PHE A 108 13.34 4.13 15.17
CA PHE A 108 12.81 4.16 16.54
C PHE A 108 13.68 3.39 17.52
N MET A 109 14.17 2.22 17.14
CA MET A 109 15.10 1.44 17.98
C MET A 109 16.42 2.16 18.27
N ASN A 110 16.86 3.06 17.36
CA ASN A 110 18.09 3.84 17.55
C ASN A 110 17.89 5.13 18.38
N VAL A 111 16.66 5.64 18.44
CA VAL A 111 16.38 6.96 19.04
C VAL A 111 15.67 6.83 20.39
N PHE A 112 14.79 5.84 20.54
CA PHE A 112 13.96 5.66 21.72
C PHE A 112 14.34 4.37 22.45
N GLN A 113 14.56 4.48 23.76
CA GLN A 113 14.70 3.32 24.64
C GLN A 113 13.43 3.16 25.47
N PHE A 114 12.68 2.14 25.19
CA PHE A 114 11.46 1.80 25.95
C PHE A 114 11.81 0.80 27.07
N HIS A 115 11.20 0.99 28.23
CA HIS A 115 11.36 0.05 29.36
C HIS A 115 10.63 -1.28 29.13
N SER A 116 9.62 -1.30 28.24
CA SER A 116 8.85 -2.51 27.95
C SER A 116 8.85 -2.77 26.43
N PRO A 117 9.47 -3.87 25.97
CA PRO A 117 9.49 -4.24 24.54
C PRO A 117 8.11 -4.48 23.96
N ILE A 118 7.15 -4.94 24.77
CA ILE A 118 5.77 -5.19 24.32
C ILE A 118 5.04 -3.87 24.07
N ALA A 119 5.19 -2.89 24.96
CA ALA A 119 4.57 -1.58 24.80
C ALA A 119 5.17 -0.84 23.60
N GLU A 120 6.48 -0.92 23.40
CA GLU A 120 7.19 -0.40 22.24
C GLU A 120 6.59 -0.97 20.93
N PHE A 121 6.55 -2.28 20.81
CA PHE A 121 6.02 -2.96 19.63
C PHE A 121 4.57 -2.56 19.31
N LEU A 122 3.70 -2.54 20.32
CA LEU A 122 2.29 -2.19 20.13
C LEU A 122 2.12 -0.73 19.69
N ILE A 123 2.77 0.21 20.36
CA ILE A 123 2.66 1.64 20.06
C ILE A 123 3.19 1.92 18.66
N LEU A 124 4.38 1.42 18.33
CA LEU A 124 5.00 1.62 17.02
C LEU A 124 4.16 1.00 15.91
N THR A 125 3.72 -0.25 16.09
CA THR A 125 2.92 -0.94 15.06
C THR A 125 1.62 -0.20 14.80
N VAL A 126 0.86 0.17 15.84
CA VAL A 126 -0.42 0.86 15.69
C VAL A 126 -0.24 2.24 15.06
N VAL A 127 0.71 3.04 15.55
CA VAL A 127 0.95 4.40 15.05
C VAL A 127 1.45 4.37 13.61
N LEU A 128 2.45 3.52 13.31
CA LEU A 128 2.97 3.41 11.95
C LEU A 128 1.93 2.91 10.96
N THR A 129 1.15 1.88 11.33
CA THR A 129 0.09 1.36 10.47
C THR A 129 -0.97 2.43 10.20
N PHE A 130 -1.37 3.18 11.22
CA PHE A 130 -2.33 4.28 11.06
C PHE A 130 -1.80 5.38 10.13
N LEU A 131 -0.54 5.81 10.31
CA LEU A 131 0.08 6.84 9.47
C LEU A 131 0.25 6.38 8.02
N LEU A 132 0.69 5.13 7.81
CA LEU A 132 0.81 4.54 6.48
C LEU A 132 -0.54 4.43 5.79
N LEU A 133 -1.56 3.95 6.49
CA LEU A 133 -2.91 3.83 5.95
C LEU A 133 -3.46 5.21 5.57
N LEU A 134 -3.30 6.21 6.45
CA LEU A 134 -3.83 7.54 6.23
C LEU A 134 -3.11 8.26 5.08
N PHE A 135 -1.78 8.39 5.16
CA PHE A 135 -0.98 9.20 4.23
C PHE A 135 -0.50 8.42 3.00
N GLY A 136 -0.23 7.12 3.14
CA GLY A 136 0.23 6.26 2.05
C GLY A 136 -0.89 5.68 1.21
N GLU A 137 -2.14 5.62 1.74
CA GLU A 137 -3.21 4.94 1.04
C GLU A 137 -4.50 5.77 0.93
N ILE A 138 -5.12 6.18 2.03
CA ILE A 138 -6.45 6.80 2.00
C ILE A 138 -6.42 8.19 1.34
N MET A 139 -5.58 9.09 1.84
CA MET A 139 -5.52 10.47 1.32
C MET A 139 -5.16 10.54 -0.16
N PRO A 140 -4.14 9.82 -0.67
CA PRO A 140 -3.82 9.82 -2.08
C PRO A 140 -4.95 9.26 -2.95
N LYS A 141 -5.67 8.24 -2.51
CA LYS A 141 -6.81 7.65 -3.23
C LYS A 141 -7.99 8.64 -3.34
N ILE A 142 -8.32 9.36 -2.27
CA ILE A 142 -9.39 10.38 -2.28
C ILE A 142 -9.04 11.51 -3.26
N TYR A 143 -7.79 11.98 -3.24
CA TYR A 143 -7.33 13.04 -4.15
C TYR A 143 -7.37 12.58 -5.62
N SER A 144 -6.94 11.34 -5.88
CA SER A 144 -6.92 10.74 -7.21
C SER A 144 -8.30 10.63 -7.85
N ALA A 145 -9.33 10.33 -7.06
CA ALA A 145 -10.70 10.21 -7.53
C ALA A 145 -11.27 11.53 -8.11
N GLN A 146 -10.72 12.68 -7.70
CA GLN A 146 -11.18 14.00 -8.18
C GLN A 146 -10.53 14.43 -9.52
N LYS A 147 -9.34 13.92 -9.86
CA LYS A 147 -8.57 14.32 -11.04
C LYS A 147 -7.99 13.11 -11.78
N THR A 148 -8.82 12.15 -12.07
CA THR A 148 -8.48 10.83 -12.58
C THR A 148 -7.59 10.86 -13.81
N LEU A 149 -8.01 11.55 -14.89
CA LEU A 149 -7.27 11.59 -16.16
C LEU A 149 -5.91 12.29 -16.04
N ALA A 150 -5.85 13.42 -15.33
CA ALA A 150 -4.60 14.16 -15.13
C ALA A 150 -3.58 13.34 -14.35
N LEU A 151 -4.02 12.66 -13.28
CA LEU A 151 -3.18 11.77 -12.49
C LEU A 151 -2.78 10.53 -13.27
N CYS A 152 -3.66 9.95 -14.07
CA CYS A 152 -3.33 8.81 -14.92
C CYS A 152 -2.21 9.16 -15.91
N ARG A 153 -2.28 10.33 -16.57
CA ARG A 153 -1.23 10.83 -17.47
C ARG A 153 0.10 11.08 -16.76
N PHE A 154 0.04 11.64 -15.55
CA PHE A 154 1.23 11.85 -14.71
C PHE A 154 1.84 10.54 -14.24
N ALA A 155 1.00 9.57 -13.85
CA ALA A 155 1.42 8.28 -13.29
C ALA A 155 1.95 7.29 -14.34
N ALA A 156 1.49 7.37 -15.59
CA ALA A 156 1.80 6.40 -16.64
C ALA A 156 3.31 6.10 -16.80
N PRO A 157 4.23 7.07 -16.85
CA PRO A 157 5.66 6.78 -16.97
C PRO A 157 6.22 6.07 -15.74
N GLY A 158 5.81 6.46 -14.53
CA GLY A 158 6.24 5.83 -13.28
C GLY A 158 5.74 4.38 -13.16
N ILE A 159 4.49 4.14 -13.48
CA ILE A 159 3.91 2.79 -13.45
C ILE A 159 4.51 1.89 -14.54
N THR A 160 4.85 2.44 -15.71
CA THR A 160 5.58 1.70 -16.75
C THR A 160 6.95 1.24 -16.24
N PHE A 161 7.67 2.09 -15.51
CA PHE A 161 8.93 1.73 -14.87
C PHE A 161 8.72 0.65 -13.81
N CYS A 162 7.74 0.80 -12.90
CA CYS A 162 7.41 -0.21 -11.90
C CYS A 162 7.04 -1.55 -12.55
N ARG A 163 6.28 -1.53 -13.66
CA ARG A 163 5.95 -2.74 -14.44
C ARG A 163 7.19 -3.45 -14.95
N SER A 164 8.21 -2.72 -15.38
CA SER A 164 9.47 -3.31 -15.82
C SER A 164 10.23 -3.97 -14.67
N VAL A 165 10.32 -3.30 -13.53
CA VAL A 165 11.03 -3.80 -12.34
C VAL A 165 10.34 -5.02 -11.74
N PHE A 166 9.01 -4.96 -11.56
CA PHE A 166 8.23 -6.02 -10.91
C PHE A 166 7.63 -7.03 -11.89
N TYR A 167 8.03 -7.01 -13.16
CA TYR A 167 7.51 -7.90 -14.19
C TYR A 167 7.48 -9.39 -13.79
N PRO A 168 8.55 -10.00 -13.25
CA PRO A 168 8.54 -11.41 -12.89
C PRO A 168 7.52 -11.72 -11.78
N MET A 169 7.44 -10.87 -10.77
CA MET A 169 6.51 -11.05 -9.65
C MET A 169 5.05 -10.86 -10.08
N ALA A 170 4.76 -9.81 -10.86
CA ALA A 170 3.43 -9.56 -11.41
C ALA A 170 2.97 -10.71 -12.33
N SER A 171 3.86 -11.25 -13.16
CA SER A 171 3.55 -12.40 -14.02
C SER A 171 3.23 -13.67 -13.22
N MET A 172 3.93 -13.91 -12.12
CA MET A 172 3.65 -15.03 -11.23
C MET A 172 2.29 -14.89 -10.57
N LEU A 173 1.95 -13.69 -10.08
CA LEU A 173 0.66 -13.41 -9.47
C LEU A 173 -0.50 -13.58 -10.45
N VAL A 174 -0.39 -13.01 -11.65
CA VAL A 174 -1.42 -13.15 -12.70
C VAL A 174 -1.61 -14.61 -13.13
N ARG A 175 -0.54 -15.40 -13.26
CA ARG A 175 -0.66 -16.83 -13.55
C ARG A 175 -1.40 -17.59 -12.47
N SER A 176 -1.14 -17.27 -11.19
CA SER A 176 -1.83 -17.90 -10.06
C SER A 176 -3.31 -17.56 -10.06
N THR A 177 -3.67 -16.32 -10.33
CA THR A 177 -5.08 -15.87 -10.42
C THR A 177 -5.80 -16.48 -11.62
N SER A 178 -5.15 -16.55 -12.79
CA SER A 178 -5.72 -17.17 -13.99
C SER A 178 -5.99 -18.68 -13.82
N PHE A 179 -5.12 -19.36 -13.06
CA PHE A 179 -5.36 -20.79 -12.71
C PHE A 179 -6.60 -20.96 -11.85
N LEU A 180 -6.81 -20.08 -10.85
CA LEU A 180 -8.01 -20.10 -10.01
C LEU A 180 -9.29 -19.79 -10.80
N ASN A 181 -9.25 -18.77 -11.66
CA ASN A 181 -10.41 -18.42 -12.50
C ASN A 181 -10.81 -19.57 -13.43
N LYS A 182 -9.84 -20.26 -14.05
CA LYS A 182 -10.12 -21.40 -14.92
C LYS A 182 -10.76 -22.57 -14.17
N HIS A 183 -10.44 -22.76 -12.90
CA HIS A 183 -11.06 -23.80 -12.06
C HIS A 183 -12.47 -23.42 -11.61
N MET A 184 -12.72 -22.15 -11.29
CA MET A 184 -14.04 -21.67 -10.86
C MET A 184 -15.04 -21.63 -12.02
N VAL A 185 -14.65 -21.17 -13.20
CA VAL A 185 -15.51 -21.12 -14.39
C VAL A 185 -15.94 -22.51 -14.83
N ARG A 186 -15.06 -23.52 -14.75
CA ARG A 186 -15.42 -24.91 -15.04
C ARG A 186 -16.50 -25.46 -14.09
N LYS A 187 -16.47 -25.05 -12.81
CA LYS A 187 -17.45 -25.52 -11.82
C LYS A 187 -18.84 -24.91 -12.05
N ASN A 188 -18.91 -23.64 -12.46
CA ASN A 188 -20.19 -22.98 -12.73
C ASN A 188 -20.86 -23.48 -14.03
N HIS A 189 -20.07 -23.87 -15.04
CA HIS A 189 -20.63 -24.38 -16.29
C HIS A 189 -21.31 -25.75 -16.12
N ASN A 190 -20.79 -26.61 -15.24
CA ASN A 190 -21.38 -27.91 -14.97
C ASN A 190 -22.70 -27.81 -14.17
N ILE A 191 -22.86 -26.77 -13.32
CA ILE A 191 -24.10 -26.58 -12.54
C ILE A 191 -25.25 -26.10 -13.45
N SER A 192 -24.96 -25.22 -14.42
CA SER A 192 -25.97 -24.69 -15.35
C SER A 192 -26.53 -25.73 -16.30
N VAL A 193 -25.79 -26.75 -16.70
CA VAL A 193 -26.23 -27.82 -17.60
C VAL A 193 -27.08 -28.84 -16.87
N ASP A 194 -26.75 -29.15 -15.60
CA ASP A 194 -27.53 -30.09 -14.79
C ASP A 194 -28.89 -29.51 -14.37
N GLU A 195 -28.95 -28.18 -14.05
CA GLU A 195 -30.23 -27.53 -13.75
C GLU A 195 -31.18 -27.47 -14.97
N LEU A 196 -30.62 -27.25 -16.18
CA LEU A 196 -31.43 -27.26 -17.41
C LEU A 196 -31.94 -28.64 -17.77
N SER A 197 -31.22 -29.71 -17.46
CA SER A 197 -31.65 -31.10 -17.73
C SER A 197 -32.73 -31.57 -16.80
N HIS A 198 -32.89 -31.01 -15.61
CA HIS A 198 -33.95 -31.29 -14.66
C HIS A 198 -35.23 -30.47 -14.89
N ALA A 199 -35.18 -29.42 -15.73
CA ALA A 199 -36.33 -28.55 -16.03
C ALA A 199 -37.06 -28.93 -17.35
N LEU A 200 -36.58 -29.94 -18.10
CA LEU A 200 -37.19 -30.53 -19.29
C LEU A 200 -37.75 -31.91 -18.97
#